data_db0ee1dfe6204359937b2560567ff51d
#
_entry.id   db0ee1dfe6204359937b2560567ff51d
#
_cell.length_a   1.000
_cell.length_b   1.000
_cell.length_c   1.000
_cell.angle_alpha   90.00
_cell.angle_beta   90.00
_cell.angle_gamma   90.00
#
_symmetry.space_group_name_H-M   'P 1'
#
loop_
_entity.id
_entity.type
_entity.pdbx_description
1 polymer ?
#
loop_
_entity_poly.entity_id
_entity_poly.type
_entity_poly.pdbx_seq_one_letter_code
_entity_poly.pdbx_strand_id
1 'polypeptide(L)'
;LYRSCATSGLHSSEMRGLSAIDIALWDLFGQAQGLPVYRLMGGPTRDKVRIYNTCAGYRYGGAKPRGVDATYTDGHSEGPYEDLDAWKTDAGALARSLLDEGITAMKIWPFDQFGPETGGLWITAEQIERGLTPFRQIREAVGNKMEIALEMHSVWNLPSAIRIAKAAEPYDPMWFEDPVRMDNLDALAEFKAATHVPTTASETLSTRYAFREMLEKRAVSIVMLDCGWVGGLSEAKKIANMAESYHLPVAPHDCTGPITYVADVHLDFAITNCYVQEAVRAYLHGWYTRLVTNLPRIQDGYVYPPEGAGLGTALKPEVLTRPDATVQRTEL
;
A
#
# COMPACT_ATOMS: atom_id res chain seq x y z
N LEU A 1 -2.88 9.58 -24.05
CA LEU A 1 -3.00 8.27 -23.37
C LEU A 1 -4.24 8.20 -22.49
N TYR A 2 -4.41 9.06 -21.47
CA TYR A 2 -5.56 9.01 -20.55
C TYR A 2 -6.92 9.00 -21.28
N ARG A 3 -7.10 9.88 -22.26
CA ARG A 3 -8.32 9.92 -23.10
C ARG A 3 -8.48 8.66 -23.97
N SER A 4 -7.39 8.06 -24.41
CA SER A 4 -7.44 6.84 -25.21
C SER A 4 -7.87 5.62 -24.38
N CYS A 5 -7.58 5.60 -23.09
CA CYS A 5 -8.04 4.53 -22.18
C CYS A 5 -9.51 4.67 -21.75
N ALA A 6 -10.15 5.83 -22.03
CA ALA A 6 -11.53 6.08 -21.59
C ALA A 6 -12.55 5.10 -22.19
N THR A 7 -12.31 4.61 -23.41
CA THR A 7 -13.16 3.62 -24.08
C THR A 7 -12.90 2.18 -23.59
N SER A 8 -11.76 1.94 -22.94
CA SER A 8 -11.37 0.62 -22.39
C SER A 8 -11.70 0.48 -20.90
N GLY A 9 -12.31 1.51 -20.29
CA GLY A 9 -12.87 1.42 -18.95
C GLY A 9 -11.98 1.92 -17.82
N LEU A 10 -11.01 2.76 -18.00
CA LEU A 10 -10.23 3.49 -16.95
C LEU A 10 -9.91 2.70 -15.65
N HIS A 11 -9.88 1.37 -15.69
CA HIS A 11 -9.63 0.47 -14.57
C HIS A 11 -8.69 -0.66 -14.98
N SER A 12 -8.19 -1.41 -13.98
CA SER A 12 -7.43 -2.64 -14.23
C SER A 12 -6.11 -2.43 -14.99
N SER A 13 -5.78 -3.32 -15.93
CA SER A 13 -4.48 -3.38 -16.62
C SER A 13 -4.13 -2.14 -17.43
N GLU A 14 -5.13 -1.53 -18.08
CA GLU A 14 -4.93 -0.30 -18.86
C GLU A 14 -4.49 0.86 -17.98
N MET A 15 -5.07 0.99 -16.79
CA MET A 15 -4.70 2.04 -15.87
C MET A 15 -3.32 1.77 -15.25
N ARG A 16 -2.97 0.51 -14.97
CA ARG A 16 -1.61 0.15 -14.52
C ARG A 16 -0.57 0.47 -15.59
N GLY A 17 -0.84 0.15 -16.86
CA GLY A 17 0.02 0.53 -17.98
C GLY A 17 0.17 2.05 -18.12
N LEU A 18 -0.92 2.80 -17.98
CA LEU A 18 -0.90 4.26 -17.97
C LEU A 18 -0.06 4.80 -16.79
N SER A 19 -0.22 4.23 -15.61
CA SER A 19 0.53 4.61 -14.41
C SER A 19 2.04 4.45 -14.62
N ALA A 20 2.45 3.32 -15.17
CA ALA A 20 3.86 3.06 -15.45
C ALA A 20 4.46 4.08 -16.43
N ILE A 21 3.71 4.46 -17.48
CA ILE A 21 4.13 5.47 -18.44
C ILE A 21 4.18 6.87 -17.79
N ASP A 22 3.19 7.23 -16.98
CA ASP A 22 3.17 8.52 -16.28
C ASP A 22 4.37 8.66 -15.32
N ILE A 23 4.65 7.63 -14.53
CA ILE A 23 5.81 7.60 -13.63
C ILE A 23 7.12 7.73 -14.42
N ALA A 24 7.26 6.99 -15.54
CA ALA A 24 8.44 7.08 -16.39
C ALA A 24 8.61 8.47 -17.02
N LEU A 25 7.53 9.15 -17.39
CA LEU A 25 7.58 10.53 -17.93
C LEU A 25 7.97 11.53 -16.83
N TRP A 26 7.52 11.36 -15.59
CA TRP A 26 7.98 12.17 -14.47
C TRP A 26 9.46 11.95 -14.16
N ASP A 27 9.94 10.71 -14.23
CA ASP A 27 11.35 10.39 -14.07
C ASP A 27 12.19 11.08 -15.17
N LEU A 28 11.81 10.90 -16.45
CA LEU A 28 12.47 11.54 -17.58
C LEU A 28 12.52 13.07 -17.44
N PHE A 29 11.41 13.68 -17.04
CA PHE A 29 11.34 15.12 -16.82
C PHE A 29 12.26 15.56 -15.67
N GLY A 30 12.29 14.82 -14.57
CA GLY A 30 13.19 15.09 -13.45
C GLY A 30 14.65 14.98 -13.84
N GLN A 31 15.02 13.95 -14.59
CA GLN A 31 16.37 13.78 -15.12
C GLN A 31 16.77 14.94 -16.05
N ALA A 32 15.89 15.34 -16.95
CA ALA A 32 16.13 16.44 -17.87
C ALA A 32 16.32 17.81 -17.17
N GLN A 33 15.66 18.00 -16.02
CA GLN A 33 15.78 19.22 -15.22
C GLN A 33 16.88 19.13 -14.13
N GLY A 34 17.46 17.96 -13.91
CA GLY A 34 18.41 17.73 -12.82
C GLY A 34 17.78 17.83 -11.40
N LEU A 35 16.49 17.59 -11.29
CA LEU A 35 15.72 17.73 -10.06
C LEU A 35 14.96 16.44 -9.71
N PRO A 36 14.83 16.09 -8.40
CA PRO A 36 13.96 15.01 -7.98
C PRO A 36 12.49 15.34 -8.26
N VAL A 37 11.70 14.30 -8.56
CA VAL A 37 10.28 14.44 -8.97
C VAL A 37 9.47 15.23 -7.96
N TYR A 38 9.63 14.98 -6.64
CA TYR A 38 8.86 15.71 -5.63
C TYR A 38 9.06 17.23 -5.70
N ARG A 39 10.25 17.71 -6.10
CA ARG A 39 10.50 19.15 -6.28
C ARG A 39 9.77 19.72 -7.48
N LEU A 40 9.72 18.99 -8.59
CA LEU A 40 8.94 19.39 -9.77
C LEU A 40 7.44 19.40 -9.47
N MET A 41 7.01 18.56 -8.54
CA MET A 41 5.62 18.52 -8.08
C MET A 41 5.29 19.58 -7.01
N GLY A 42 6.27 20.42 -6.56
CA GLY A 42 6.07 21.54 -5.64
C GLY A 42 6.49 21.27 -4.19
N GLY A 43 7.15 20.14 -3.92
CA GLY A 43 7.73 19.83 -2.61
C GLY A 43 9.16 20.34 -2.39
N PRO A 44 9.83 19.97 -1.29
CA PRO A 44 9.26 19.14 -0.23
C PRO A 44 8.35 19.94 0.70
N THR A 45 7.28 19.33 1.15
CA THR A 45 6.36 19.90 2.16
C THR A 45 6.78 19.54 3.60
N ARG A 46 7.74 18.62 3.75
CA ARG A 46 8.25 18.08 5.02
C ARG A 46 9.65 17.51 4.87
N ASP A 47 10.34 17.26 6.00
CA ASP A 47 11.70 16.73 6.00
C ASP A 47 11.77 15.21 6.03
N LYS A 48 10.72 14.55 6.54
CA LYS A 48 10.59 13.09 6.62
C LYS A 48 9.12 12.68 6.72
N VAL A 49 8.81 11.43 6.37
CA VAL A 49 7.47 10.82 6.50
C VAL A 49 7.56 9.60 7.39
N ARG A 50 6.65 9.47 8.36
CA ARG A 50 6.51 8.27 9.17
C ARG A 50 6.13 7.10 8.28
N ILE A 51 6.68 5.91 8.54
CA ILE A 51 6.26 4.68 7.88
C ILE A 51 5.46 3.78 8.80
N TYR A 52 4.63 2.91 8.21
CA TYR A 52 4.15 1.69 8.85
C TYR A 52 4.64 0.47 8.08
N ASN A 53 4.77 -0.67 8.77
CA ASN A 53 5.20 -1.90 8.13
C ASN A 53 4.01 -2.80 7.80
N THR A 54 3.80 -3.08 6.52
CA THR A 54 2.93 -4.19 6.09
C THR A 54 3.67 -5.49 6.33
N CYS A 55 3.11 -6.32 7.21
CA CYS A 55 3.77 -7.52 7.72
C CYS A 55 3.65 -8.69 6.74
N ALA A 56 4.12 -8.46 5.50
CA ALA A 56 4.29 -9.47 4.47
C ALA A 56 5.65 -10.18 4.62
N GLY A 57 5.73 -11.42 4.15
CA GLY A 57 6.99 -12.15 4.04
C GLY A 57 7.60 -12.01 2.65
N TYR A 58 8.80 -12.53 2.46
CA TYR A 58 9.54 -12.44 1.19
C TYR A 58 8.77 -13.01 -0.03
N ARG A 59 7.88 -13.96 0.19
CA ARG A 59 7.10 -14.64 -0.85
C ARG A 59 5.65 -14.16 -0.97
N TYR A 60 5.25 -13.20 -0.17
CA TYR A 60 3.90 -12.65 -0.26
C TYR A 60 3.72 -11.90 -1.58
N GLY A 61 2.56 -12.04 -2.23
CA GLY A 61 2.32 -11.48 -3.57
C GLY A 61 2.93 -12.31 -4.72
N GLY A 62 3.82 -13.25 -4.43
CA GLY A 62 4.34 -14.23 -5.39
C GLY A 62 3.34 -15.36 -5.72
N ALA A 63 2.03 -15.04 -5.70
CA ALA A 63 1.01 -15.98 -6.14
C ALA A 63 1.27 -16.34 -7.61
N LYS A 64 1.50 -17.62 -7.87
CA LYS A 64 1.73 -18.18 -9.19
C LYS A 64 0.69 -17.66 -10.17
N PRO A 65 1.05 -16.79 -11.13
CA PRO A 65 0.21 -16.59 -12.28
C PRO A 65 0.04 -17.96 -12.93
N ARG A 66 -1.17 -18.32 -13.32
CA ARG A 66 -1.40 -19.59 -14.02
C ARG A 66 -0.46 -19.64 -15.23
N GLY A 67 0.57 -20.49 -15.15
CA GLY A 67 1.47 -20.79 -16.27
C GLY A 67 2.76 -19.98 -16.36
N VAL A 68 3.10 -19.13 -15.38
CA VAL A 68 4.41 -18.46 -15.31
C VAL A 68 4.95 -18.66 -13.89
N ASP A 69 6.19 -19.14 -13.78
CA ASP A 69 6.94 -19.10 -12.53
C ASP A 69 7.35 -17.64 -12.24
N ALA A 70 6.39 -16.82 -11.89
CA ALA A 70 6.63 -15.45 -11.48
C ALA A 70 7.03 -15.45 -10.00
N THR A 71 8.14 -16.05 -9.70
CA THR A 71 8.87 -15.75 -8.49
C THR A 71 9.82 -14.62 -8.84
N TYR A 72 9.45 -13.37 -8.51
CA TYR A 72 10.42 -12.29 -8.36
C TYR A 72 11.47 -12.62 -7.30
N THR A 73 11.31 -13.73 -6.62
CA THR A 73 12.26 -14.35 -5.73
C THR A 73 12.95 -15.46 -6.52
N ASP A 74 14.23 -15.32 -6.72
CA ASP A 74 15.14 -16.33 -7.29
C ASP A 74 15.24 -17.62 -6.44
N GLY A 75 14.23 -17.97 -5.68
CA GLY A 75 14.20 -19.08 -4.74
C GLY A 75 14.97 -18.86 -3.43
N HIS A 76 15.68 -17.76 -3.29
CA HIS A 76 16.46 -17.39 -2.12
C HIS A 76 15.74 -16.33 -1.31
N SER A 77 14.63 -16.67 -0.69
CA SER A 77 13.93 -15.83 0.27
C SER A 77 14.50 -16.01 1.68
N GLU A 78 15.80 -15.81 1.81
CA GLU A 78 16.44 -15.90 3.11
C GLU A 78 16.82 -14.51 3.60
N GLY A 79 16.12 -14.07 4.61
CA GLY A 79 16.38 -12.83 5.33
C GLY A 79 15.71 -12.88 6.69
N PRO A 80 16.03 -11.94 7.58
CA PRO A 80 15.53 -11.94 8.96
C PRO A 80 14.05 -11.56 9.10
N TYR A 81 13.37 -11.18 8.00
CA TYR A 81 12.06 -10.51 8.05
C TYR A 81 10.94 -11.33 7.41
N GLU A 82 10.67 -12.55 7.89
CA GLU A 82 9.46 -13.31 7.55
C GLU A 82 8.27 -12.82 8.40
N ASP A 83 7.89 -11.56 8.24
CA ASP A 83 6.88 -10.91 9.07
C ASP A 83 5.50 -11.55 8.93
N LEU A 84 5.18 -12.14 7.76
CA LEU A 84 3.93 -12.86 7.54
C LEU A 84 3.78 -14.08 8.46
N ASP A 85 4.84 -14.87 8.59
CA ASP A 85 4.84 -16.03 9.48
C ASP A 85 5.00 -15.60 10.94
N ALA A 86 5.74 -14.52 11.19
CA ALA A 86 5.97 -14.00 12.53
C ALA A 86 4.66 -13.57 13.20
N TRP A 87 3.80 -12.75 12.55
CA TRP A 87 2.54 -12.36 13.22
C TRP A 87 1.52 -13.49 13.34
N LYS A 88 1.62 -14.55 12.51
CA LYS A 88 0.78 -15.74 12.63
C LYS A 88 1.17 -16.62 13.81
N THR A 89 2.43 -16.53 14.25
CA THR A 89 2.97 -17.37 15.33
C THR A 89 3.16 -16.60 16.64
N ASP A 90 3.86 -15.46 16.60
CA ASP A 90 4.09 -14.56 17.74
C ASP A 90 4.12 -13.09 17.29
N ALA A 91 2.92 -12.53 17.17
CA ALA A 91 2.77 -11.12 16.77
C ALA A 91 3.34 -10.15 17.81
N GLY A 92 3.45 -10.54 19.07
CA GLY A 92 4.07 -9.75 20.12
C GLY A 92 5.59 -9.62 19.95
N ALA A 93 6.27 -10.71 19.58
CA ALA A 93 7.70 -10.66 19.26
C ALA A 93 7.96 -9.82 18.00
N LEU A 94 7.12 -9.94 16.96
CA LEU A 94 7.21 -9.11 15.78
C LEU A 94 7.05 -7.62 16.12
N ALA A 95 6.06 -7.26 16.94
CA ALA A 95 5.85 -5.87 17.35
C ALA A 95 7.08 -5.29 18.07
N ARG A 96 7.74 -6.07 18.95
CA ARG A 96 9.01 -5.65 19.58
C ARG A 96 10.11 -5.43 18.56
N SER A 97 10.29 -6.35 17.62
CA SER A 97 11.28 -6.24 16.54
C SER A 97 11.09 -4.97 15.70
N LEU A 98 9.86 -4.61 15.37
CA LEU A 98 9.55 -3.37 14.63
C LEU A 98 9.86 -2.13 15.47
N LEU A 99 9.51 -2.13 16.75
CA LEU A 99 9.82 -1.02 17.66
C LEU A 99 11.34 -0.81 17.84
N ASP A 100 12.13 -1.87 17.83
CA ASP A 100 13.60 -1.78 17.89
C ASP A 100 14.19 -1.06 16.66
N GLU A 101 13.48 -1.07 15.53
CA GLU A 101 13.83 -0.31 14.31
C GLU A 101 13.14 1.09 14.26
N GLY A 102 12.45 1.49 15.32
CA GLY A 102 11.69 2.74 15.39
C GLY A 102 10.36 2.72 14.65
N ILE A 103 9.93 1.59 14.09
CA ILE A 103 8.66 1.43 13.39
C ILE A 103 7.55 1.22 14.42
N THR A 104 6.63 2.17 14.50
CA THR A 104 5.59 2.23 15.55
C THR A 104 4.19 1.90 15.04
N ALA A 105 4.05 1.47 13.79
CA ALA A 105 2.79 1.01 13.22
C ALA A 105 3.02 -0.21 12.32
N MET A 106 2.08 -1.17 12.37
CA MET A 106 2.14 -2.39 11.60
C MET A 106 0.76 -2.74 11.03
N LYS A 107 0.72 -3.35 9.83
CA LYS A 107 -0.50 -3.83 9.16
C LYS A 107 -0.51 -5.34 9.07
N ILE A 108 -1.63 -5.96 9.49
CA ILE A 108 -1.87 -7.40 9.47
C ILE A 108 -3.28 -7.72 8.97
N TRP A 109 -3.50 -8.94 8.47
CA TRP A 109 -4.78 -9.40 7.88
C TRP A 109 -5.24 -10.77 8.39
N PRO A 110 -5.43 -10.92 9.70
CA PRO A 110 -5.65 -12.24 10.30
C PRO A 110 -7.00 -12.88 9.98
N PHE A 111 -7.95 -12.12 9.46
CA PHE A 111 -9.29 -12.63 9.13
C PHE A 111 -9.39 -13.23 7.72
N ASP A 112 -8.53 -12.84 6.80
CA ASP A 112 -8.61 -13.23 5.37
C ASP A 112 -8.56 -14.74 5.16
N GLN A 113 -7.85 -15.47 6.02
CA GLN A 113 -7.76 -16.92 5.96
C GLN A 113 -9.12 -17.63 6.05
N PHE A 114 -10.14 -16.96 6.57
CA PHE A 114 -11.49 -17.50 6.74
C PHE A 114 -12.43 -17.15 5.57
N GLY A 115 -12.03 -16.19 4.74
CA GLY A 115 -12.83 -15.72 3.60
C GLY A 115 -13.08 -16.79 2.53
N PRO A 116 -12.08 -17.60 2.11
CA PRO A 116 -12.25 -18.58 1.03
C PRO A 116 -13.32 -19.63 1.30
N GLU A 117 -13.51 -20.05 2.55
CA GLU A 117 -14.52 -21.06 2.92
C GLU A 117 -15.97 -20.57 2.75
N THR A 118 -16.17 -19.25 2.91
CA THR A 118 -17.51 -18.67 2.96
C THR A 118 -17.79 -17.71 1.81
N GLY A 119 -16.79 -17.46 0.95
CA GLY A 119 -16.83 -16.37 -0.04
C GLY A 119 -16.99 -14.99 0.60
N GLY A 120 -16.59 -14.84 1.88
CA GLY A 120 -16.74 -13.60 2.64
C GLY A 120 -18.17 -13.29 3.09
N LEU A 121 -19.13 -14.23 2.92
CA LEU A 121 -20.54 -13.98 3.20
C LEU A 121 -20.89 -14.06 4.68
N TRP A 122 -20.10 -14.77 5.47
CA TRP A 122 -20.27 -14.90 6.92
C TRP A 122 -18.94 -15.29 7.60
N ILE A 123 -18.87 -15.04 8.92
CA ILE A 123 -17.75 -15.43 9.79
C ILE A 123 -18.30 -15.90 11.14
N THR A 124 -17.76 -16.99 11.70
CA THR A 124 -18.19 -17.53 12.99
C THR A 124 -17.57 -16.77 14.17
N ALA A 125 -18.14 -16.94 15.37
CA ALA A 125 -17.56 -16.39 16.58
C ALA A 125 -16.16 -16.98 16.88
N GLU A 126 -15.97 -18.28 16.64
CA GLU A 126 -14.68 -18.95 16.79
C GLU A 126 -13.62 -18.39 15.83
N GLN A 127 -13.97 -18.17 14.57
CA GLN A 127 -13.07 -17.56 13.59
C GLN A 127 -12.68 -16.12 13.99
N ILE A 128 -13.64 -15.35 14.52
CA ILE A 128 -13.35 -14.02 15.07
C ILE A 128 -12.35 -14.11 16.22
N GLU A 129 -12.57 -14.97 17.21
CA GLU A 129 -11.63 -15.16 18.33
C GLU A 129 -10.21 -15.55 17.86
N ARG A 130 -10.12 -16.42 16.87
CA ARG A 130 -8.84 -16.79 16.27
C ARG A 130 -8.19 -15.61 15.55
N GLY A 131 -8.96 -14.83 14.78
CA GLY A 131 -8.47 -13.65 14.08
C GLY A 131 -7.99 -12.54 15.04
N LEU A 132 -8.54 -12.45 16.25
CA LEU A 132 -8.11 -11.49 17.26
C LEU A 132 -6.83 -11.91 18.02
N THR A 133 -6.35 -13.12 17.86
CA THR A 133 -5.16 -13.60 18.57
C THR A 133 -3.93 -12.70 18.37
N PRO A 134 -3.56 -12.29 17.16
CA PRO A 134 -2.42 -11.38 16.96
C PRO A 134 -2.60 -10.03 17.67
N PHE A 135 -3.82 -9.49 17.69
CA PHE A 135 -4.11 -8.24 18.41
C PHE A 135 -3.84 -8.36 19.91
N ARG A 136 -4.31 -9.44 20.53
CA ARG A 136 -4.03 -9.72 21.95
C ARG A 136 -2.54 -9.81 22.22
N GLN A 137 -1.82 -10.61 21.43
CA GLN A 137 -0.38 -10.80 21.57
C GLN A 137 0.39 -9.47 21.46
N ILE A 138 0.03 -8.60 20.51
CA ILE A 138 0.66 -7.28 20.35
C ILE A 138 0.37 -6.41 21.58
N ARG A 139 -0.91 -6.32 22.00
CA ARG A 139 -1.30 -5.48 23.16
C ARG A 139 -0.67 -5.97 24.47
N GLU A 140 -0.58 -7.26 24.67
CA GLU A 140 0.10 -7.87 25.84
C GLU A 140 1.60 -7.59 25.82
N ALA A 141 2.25 -7.66 24.65
CA ALA A 141 3.69 -7.52 24.51
C ALA A 141 4.20 -6.09 24.62
N VAL A 142 3.49 -5.11 24.03
CA VAL A 142 3.97 -3.74 23.84
C VAL A 142 2.93 -2.65 24.15
N GLY A 143 1.71 -3.03 24.50
CA GLY A 143 0.61 -2.09 24.78
C GLY A 143 0.28 -1.25 23.54
N ASN A 144 0.05 0.04 23.77
CA ASN A 144 -0.27 1.01 22.72
C ASN A 144 0.97 1.66 22.07
N LYS A 145 2.17 1.13 22.32
CA LYS A 145 3.37 1.61 21.63
C LYS A 145 3.38 1.24 20.16
N MET A 146 2.63 0.21 19.77
CA MET A 146 2.45 -0.23 18.39
C MET A 146 1.02 0.07 17.94
N GLU A 147 0.85 0.88 16.90
CA GLU A 147 -0.42 1.02 16.21
C GLU A 147 -0.64 -0.17 15.27
N ILE A 148 -1.87 -0.68 15.22
CA ILE A 148 -2.20 -1.89 14.46
C ILE A 148 -3.21 -1.50 13.38
N ALA A 149 -2.82 -1.56 12.12
CA ALA A 149 -3.74 -1.46 10.99
C ALA A 149 -4.32 -2.84 10.66
N LEU A 150 -5.62 -2.91 10.46
CA LEU A 150 -6.31 -4.13 10.04
C LEU A 150 -6.67 -4.03 8.57
N GLU A 151 -6.03 -4.85 7.75
CA GLU A 151 -6.36 -5.05 6.36
C GLU A 151 -7.46 -6.14 6.23
N MET A 152 -8.41 -5.91 5.33
CA MET A 152 -9.52 -6.84 5.06
C MET A 152 -9.64 -7.20 3.57
N HIS A 153 -8.78 -6.66 2.70
CA HIS A 153 -8.62 -6.97 1.26
C HIS A 153 -9.94 -7.08 0.46
N SER A 154 -10.98 -6.34 0.85
CA SER A 154 -12.30 -6.41 0.20
C SER A 154 -12.92 -7.83 0.18
N VAL A 155 -12.51 -8.70 1.08
CA VAL A 155 -12.95 -10.11 1.15
C VAL A 155 -14.40 -10.22 1.63
N TRP A 156 -14.82 -9.32 2.53
CA TRP A 156 -16.02 -9.48 3.32
C TRP A 156 -17.24 -8.73 2.76
N ASN A 157 -18.42 -9.30 2.94
CA ASN A 157 -19.65 -8.53 2.80
C ASN A 157 -19.82 -7.57 3.98
N LEU A 158 -20.68 -6.56 3.83
CA LEU A 158 -20.87 -5.52 4.84
C LEU A 158 -21.22 -6.06 6.24
N PRO A 159 -22.18 -7.00 6.42
CA PRO A 159 -22.48 -7.53 7.76
C PRO A 159 -21.31 -8.23 8.44
N SER A 160 -20.52 -9.01 7.68
CA SER A 160 -19.34 -9.71 8.20
C SER A 160 -18.21 -8.72 8.53
N ALA A 161 -17.97 -7.74 7.67
CA ALA A 161 -17.00 -6.69 7.90
C ALA A 161 -17.30 -5.89 9.18
N ILE A 162 -18.56 -5.47 9.37
CA ILE A 162 -18.99 -4.76 10.60
C ILE A 162 -18.81 -5.64 11.83
N ARG A 163 -19.10 -6.94 11.72
CA ARG A 163 -18.92 -7.87 12.83
C ARG A 163 -17.45 -8.02 13.22
N ILE A 164 -16.54 -8.11 12.26
CA ILE A 164 -15.09 -8.13 12.47
C ILE A 164 -14.66 -6.83 13.12
N ALA A 165 -15.06 -5.68 12.55
CA ALA A 165 -14.70 -4.37 13.06
C ALA A 165 -15.08 -4.20 14.53
N LYS A 166 -16.33 -4.49 14.90
CA LYS A 166 -16.80 -4.39 16.28
C LYS A 166 -16.02 -5.28 17.25
N ALA A 167 -15.56 -6.44 16.80
CA ALA A 167 -14.76 -7.34 17.63
C ALA A 167 -13.30 -6.85 17.78
N ALA A 168 -12.77 -6.13 16.78
CA ALA A 168 -11.43 -5.56 16.77
C ALA A 168 -11.35 -4.19 17.49
N GLU A 169 -12.44 -3.40 17.55
CA GLU A 169 -12.49 -2.07 18.19
C GLU A 169 -11.85 -2.01 19.60
N PRO A 170 -12.04 -3.00 20.51
CA PRO A 170 -11.41 -2.96 21.84
C PRO A 170 -9.87 -2.96 21.82
N TYR A 171 -9.26 -3.30 20.69
CA TYR A 171 -7.82 -3.28 20.50
C TYR A 171 -7.33 -1.97 19.90
N ASP A 172 -8.19 -0.97 19.70
CA ASP A 172 -7.87 0.35 19.18
C ASP A 172 -7.01 0.30 17.89
N PRO A 173 -7.55 -0.25 16.77
CA PRO A 173 -6.83 -0.28 15.52
C PRO A 173 -6.59 1.13 14.96
N MET A 174 -5.45 1.33 14.29
CA MET A 174 -5.12 2.57 13.58
C MET A 174 -6.12 2.87 12.48
N TRP A 175 -6.54 1.84 11.74
CA TRP A 175 -7.63 1.87 10.76
C TRP A 175 -8.13 0.47 10.40
N PHE A 176 -9.27 0.45 9.73
CA PHE A 176 -9.75 -0.68 8.92
C PHE A 176 -9.55 -0.35 7.45
N GLU A 177 -8.82 -1.20 6.72
CA GLU A 177 -8.47 -1.04 5.32
C GLU A 177 -9.31 -1.97 4.45
N ASP A 178 -9.83 -1.45 3.34
CA ASP A 178 -10.61 -2.17 2.33
C ASP A 178 -11.62 -3.17 2.92
N PRO A 179 -12.51 -2.72 3.83
CA PRO A 179 -13.37 -3.63 4.59
C PRO A 179 -14.42 -4.34 3.74
N VAL A 180 -14.80 -3.75 2.62
CA VAL A 180 -15.79 -4.26 1.66
C VAL A 180 -15.32 -4.00 0.23
N ARG A 181 -15.98 -4.60 -0.74
CA ARG A 181 -15.64 -4.42 -2.15
C ARG A 181 -15.90 -2.99 -2.61
N MET A 182 -14.96 -2.45 -3.39
CA MET A 182 -15.00 -1.07 -3.88
C MET A 182 -15.97 -0.83 -5.04
N ASP A 183 -16.64 -1.85 -5.54
CA ASP A 183 -17.73 -1.72 -6.51
C ASP A 183 -19.06 -1.22 -5.88
N ASN A 184 -19.09 -1.06 -4.55
CA ASN A 184 -20.20 -0.47 -3.80
C ASN A 184 -19.72 0.51 -2.73
N LEU A 185 -19.54 1.76 -3.10
CA LEU A 185 -19.08 2.82 -2.18
C LEU A 185 -20.13 3.22 -1.13
N ASP A 186 -21.42 2.91 -1.35
CA ASP A 186 -22.44 3.10 -0.31
C ASP A 186 -22.24 2.12 0.84
N ALA A 187 -21.92 0.85 0.54
CA ALA A 187 -21.56 -0.13 1.57
C ALA A 187 -20.30 0.28 2.35
N LEU A 188 -19.32 0.90 1.69
CA LEU A 188 -18.14 1.46 2.38
C LEU A 188 -18.53 2.59 3.33
N ALA A 189 -19.42 3.49 2.89
CA ALA A 189 -19.92 4.59 3.74
C ALA A 189 -20.73 4.06 4.95
N GLU A 190 -21.54 3.02 4.74
CA GLU A 190 -22.27 2.34 5.83
C GLU A 190 -21.31 1.66 6.81
N PHE A 191 -20.25 1.01 6.31
CA PHE A 191 -19.22 0.42 7.16
C PHE A 191 -18.56 1.50 8.04
N LYS A 192 -18.11 2.59 7.42
CA LYS A 192 -17.49 3.70 8.15
C LYS A 192 -18.42 4.27 9.23
N ALA A 193 -19.72 4.38 8.96
CA ALA A 193 -20.69 4.86 9.92
C ALA A 193 -20.94 3.88 11.09
N ALA A 194 -20.61 2.60 10.92
CA ALA A 194 -20.82 1.56 11.90
C ALA A 194 -19.66 1.38 12.91
N THR A 195 -18.54 2.10 12.73
CA THR A 195 -17.35 2.00 13.59
C THR A 195 -16.80 3.36 13.97
N HIS A 196 -16.10 3.44 15.10
CA HIS A 196 -15.36 4.63 15.55
C HIS A 196 -13.91 4.65 15.05
N VAL A 197 -13.38 3.50 14.61
CA VAL A 197 -12.04 3.39 14.08
C VAL A 197 -11.99 4.02 12.68
N PRO A 198 -10.94 4.76 12.32
CA PRO A 198 -10.77 5.28 10.96
C PRO A 198 -10.88 4.18 9.91
N THR A 199 -11.52 4.49 8.79
CA THR A 199 -11.60 3.61 7.61
C THR A 199 -10.74 4.17 6.51
N THR A 200 -9.91 3.34 5.88
CA THR A 200 -9.12 3.70 4.71
C THR A 200 -9.48 2.83 3.52
N ALA A 201 -9.42 3.40 2.34
CA ALA A 201 -9.58 2.75 1.04
C ALA A 201 -9.05 3.70 -0.07
N SER A 202 -8.71 3.24 -1.21
CA SER A 202 -8.48 1.86 -1.62
C SER A 202 -7.36 1.83 -2.66
N GLU A 203 -6.46 0.88 -2.50
CA GLU A 203 -5.45 0.58 -3.51
C GLU A 203 -6.07 0.17 -4.86
N THR A 204 -7.26 -0.44 -4.81
CA THR A 204 -7.92 -0.99 -5.99
C THR A 204 -8.72 0.03 -6.79
N LEU A 205 -8.98 1.22 -6.23
CA LEU A 205 -9.65 2.30 -6.96
C LEU A 205 -8.68 3.01 -7.91
N SER A 206 -9.18 3.38 -9.06
CA SER A 206 -8.43 4.15 -10.03
C SER A 206 -9.19 5.39 -10.48
N THR A 207 -8.43 6.40 -10.87
CA THR A 207 -8.87 7.71 -11.33
C THR A 207 -9.53 8.60 -10.26
N ARG A 208 -9.30 9.91 -10.40
CA ARG A 208 -9.96 10.93 -9.57
C ARG A 208 -11.48 10.86 -9.57
N TYR A 209 -12.09 10.23 -10.56
CA TYR A 209 -13.56 10.18 -10.67
C TYR A 209 -14.16 9.20 -9.65
N ALA A 210 -13.53 8.03 -9.46
CA ALA A 210 -13.95 7.09 -8.42
C ALA A 210 -13.64 7.66 -7.02
N PHE A 211 -12.47 8.27 -6.84
CA PHE A 211 -12.12 8.93 -5.59
C PHE A 211 -13.02 10.13 -5.27
N ARG A 212 -13.46 10.91 -6.27
CA ARG A 212 -14.46 11.95 -6.07
C ARG A 212 -15.75 11.37 -5.48
N GLU A 213 -16.28 10.31 -6.06
CA GLU A 213 -17.49 9.66 -5.56
C GLU A 213 -17.31 9.18 -4.12
N MET A 214 -16.17 8.55 -3.80
CA MET A 214 -15.84 8.10 -2.45
C MET A 214 -15.81 9.25 -1.45
N LEU A 215 -15.25 10.41 -1.84
CA LEU A 215 -15.18 11.61 -1.02
C LEU A 215 -16.55 12.25 -0.82
N GLU A 216 -17.35 12.39 -1.89
CA GLU A 216 -18.72 12.92 -1.84
C GLU A 216 -19.62 12.08 -0.91
N LYS A 217 -19.46 10.76 -0.92
CA LYS A 217 -20.14 9.83 -0.01
C LYS A 217 -19.57 9.83 1.42
N ARG A 218 -18.44 10.52 1.66
CA ARG A 218 -17.72 10.50 2.94
C ARG A 218 -17.40 9.08 3.41
N ALA A 219 -17.06 8.21 2.47
CA ALA A 219 -16.93 6.77 2.70
C ALA A 219 -15.62 6.37 3.41
N VAL A 220 -14.64 7.28 3.54
CA VAL A 220 -13.37 7.03 4.22
C VAL A 220 -12.99 8.14 5.20
N SER A 221 -12.07 7.84 6.09
CA SER A 221 -11.40 8.77 6.99
C SER A 221 -10.00 9.14 6.51
N ILE A 222 -9.37 8.22 5.77
CA ILE A 222 -8.04 8.34 5.18
C ILE A 222 -8.17 7.87 3.73
N VAL A 223 -7.64 8.62 2.77
CA VAL A 223 -7.61 8.21 1.37
C VAL A 223 -6.38 7.35 1.14
N MET A 224 -6.57 6.14 0.64
CA MET A 224 -5.48 5.29 0.19
C MET A 224 -5.51 5.18 -1.33
N LEU A 225 -4.35 5.22 -1.94
CA LEU A 225 -4.15 5.05 -3.38
C LEU A 225 -2.79 4.41 -3.65
N ASP A 226 -2.64 3.80 -4.82
CA ASP A 226 -1.38 3.23 -5.29
C ASP A 226 -0.96 3.95 -6.58
N CYS A 227 0.19 4.61 -6.60
CA CYS A 227 0.67 5.35 -7.77
C CYS A 227 0.86 4.46 -9.01
N GLY A 228 1.15 3.18 -8.83
CA GLY A 228 1.25 2.20 -9.92
C GLY A 228 -0.11 1.78 -10.50
N TRP A 229 -1.23 2.05 -9.79
CA TRP A 229 -2.55 1.56 -10.18
C TRP A 229 -3.56 2.65 -10.47
N VAL A 230 -3.40 3.82 -9.86
CA VAL A 230 -4.39 4.91 -9.86
C VAL A 230 -4.40 5.76 -11.13
N GLY A 231 -3.34 5.70 -11.92
CA GLY A 231 -3.10 6.56 -13.10
C GLY A 231 -1.80 7.36 -13.02
N GLY A 232 -0.86 6.91 -12.20
CA GLY A 232 0.45 7.50 -12.00
C GLY A 232 0.46 8.68 -11.02
N LEU A 233 1.61 9.30 -10.90
CA LEU A 233 1.85 10.45 -10.03
C LEU A 233 0.97 11.65 -10.36
N SER A 234 0.72 11.88 -11.65
CA SER A 234 -0.16 12.98 -12.11
C SER A 234 -1.58 12.86 -11.60
N GLU A 235 -2.12 11.65 -11.59
CA GLU A 235 -3.47 11.39 -11.11
C GLU A 235 -3.52 11.34 -9.58
N ALA A 236 -2.55 10.68 -8.96
CA ALA A 236 -2.40 10.57 -7.52
C ALA A 236 -2.35 11.95 -6.85
N LYS A 237 -1.57 12.89 -7.39
CA LYS A 237 -1.52 14.26 -6.86
C LYS A 237 -2.85 14.99 -6.96
N LYS A 238 -3.62 14.80 -8.03
CA LYS A 238 -4.96 15.42 -8.16
C LYS A 238 -5.93 14.85 -7.14
N ILE A 239 -5.83 13.56 -6.85
CA ILE A 239 -6.63 12.90 -5.81
C ILE A 239 -6.23 13.43 -4.44
N ALA A 240 -4.95 13.54 -4.14
CA ALA A 240 -4.47 14.09 -2.87
C ALA A 240 -4.92 15.54 -2.65
N ASN A 241 -4.83 16.39 -3.67
CA ASN A 241 -5.32 17.78 -3.59
C ASN A 241 -6.86 17.83 -3.41
N MET A 242 -7.58 16.90 -4.02
CA MET A 242 -9.03 16.80 -3.81
C MET A 242 -9.36 16.33 -2.39
N ALA A 243 -8.66 15.32 -1.86
CA ALA A 243 -8.81 14.86 -0.48
C ALA A 243 -8.51 15.97 0.54
N GLU A 244 -7.50 16.81 0.28
CA GLU A 244 -7.17 17.97 1.13
C GLU A 244 -8.35 18.93 1.27
N SER A 245 -9.12 19.16 0.19
CA SER A 245 -10.32 20.02 0.24
C SER A 245 -11.46 19.45 1.11
N TYR A 246 -11.42 18.15 1.39
CA TYR A 246 -12.31 17.47 2.35
C TYR A 246 -11.68 17.32 3.74
N HIS A 247 -10.49 17.90 3.98
CA HIS A 247 -9.69 17.73 5.20
C HIS A 247 -9.30 16.28 5.49
N LEU A 248 -9.11 15.46 4.45
CA LEU A 248 -8.72 14.07 4.60
C LEU A 248 -7.23 13.89 4.29
N PRO A 249 -6.53 13.11 5.13
CA PRO A 249 -5.15 12.72 4.86
C PRO A 249 -5.09 11.62 3.80
N VAL A 250 -3.88 11.44 3.24
CA VAL A 250 -3.55 10.41 2.25
C VAL A 250 -2.46 9.50 2.81
N ALA A 251 -2.64 8.19 2.63
CA ALA A 251 -1.67 7.15 2.93
C ALA A 251 -1.47 6.29 1.67
N PRO A 252 -0.37 6.44 0.93
CA PRO A 252 -0.12 5.63 -0.25
C PRO A 252 0.13 4.16 0.10
N HIS A 253 -0.39 3.27 -0.76
CA HIS A 253 -0.21 1.82 -0.68
C HIS A 253 1.09 1.39 -1.36
N ASP A 254 1.84 0.45 -0.74
CA ASP A 254 3.00 -0.21 -1.36
C ASP A 254 3.04 -1.71 -1.08
N CYS A 255 2.71 -2.49 -2.07
CA CYS A 255 3.08 -3.91 -2.20
C CYS A 255 3.33 -4.26 -3.68
N THR A 256 3.47 -3.25 -4.54
CA THR A 256 3.45 -3.38 -5.99
C THR A 256 4.85 -3.53 -6.59
N GLY A 257 5.84 -2.84 -6.03
CA GLY A 257 7.22 -2.92 -6.49
C GLY A 257 8.05 -1.66 -6.19
N PRO A 258 9.38 -1.75 -6.33
CA PRO A 258 10.27 -0.70 -5.87
C PRO A 258 10.09 0.63 -6.62
N ILE A 259 9.67 0.61 -7.87
CA ILE A 259 9.41 1.83 -8.65
C ILE A 259 8.14 2.53 -8.14
N THR A 260 7.09 1.77 -7.82
CA THR A 260 5.87 2.31 -7.23
C THR A 260 6.16 2.88 -5.85
N TYR A 261 6.86 2.13 -4.99
CA TYR A 261 7.28 2.61 -3.66
C TYR A 261 8.02 3.95 -3.73
N VAL A 262 9.00 4.08 -4.63
CA VAL A 262 9.75 5.33 -4.81
C VAL A 262 8.83 6.45 -5.32
N ALA A 263 7.90 6.15 -6.22
CA ALA A 263 6.93 7.12 -6.73
C ALA A 263 5.99 7.60 -5.60
N ASP A 264 5.49 6.70 -4.76
CA ASP A 264 4.66 7.04 -3.59
C ASP A 264 5.42 7.94 -2.62
N VAL A 265 6.69 7.64 -2.33
CA VAL A 265 7.54 8.52 -1.52
C VAL A 265 7.71 9.91 -2.14
N HIS A 266 7.86 10.02 -3.48
CA HIS A 266 7.86 11.32 -4.14
C HIS A 266 6.53 12.07 -3.98
N LEU A 267 5.40 11.36 -4.07
CA LEU A 267 4.08 11.94 -3.81
C LEU A 267 3.99 12.50 -2.39
N ASP A 268 4.41 11.73 -1.39
CA ASP A 268 4.38 12.10 0.02
C ASP A 268 5.08 13.41 0.33
N PHE A 269 6.23 13.63 -0.31
CA PHE A 269 6.98 14.87 -0.17
C PHE A 269 6.41 16.03 -1.00
N ALA A 270 5.51 15.75 -1.95
CA ALA A 270 4.90 16.75 -2.81
C ALA A 270 3.49 17.19 -2.36
N ILE A 271 2.87 16.51 -1.39
CA ILE A 271 1.53 16.82 -0.88
C ILE A 271 1.57 17.27 0.58
N THR A 272 0.64 18.13 0.97
CA THR A 272 0.57 18.69 2.32
C THR A 272 -0.14 17.75 3.30
N ASN A 273 -1.02 16.90 2.81
CA ASN A 273 -1.90 16.02 3.58
C ASN A 273 -1.45 14.55 3.62
N CYS A 274 -0.16 14.26 3.37
CA CYS A 274 0.38 12.91 3.61
C CYS A 274 0.29 12.56 5.10
N TYR A 275 -0.23 11.37 5.41
CA TYR A 275 -0.38 10.84 6.76
C TYR A 275 0.79 9.95 7.16
N VAL A 276 1.01 8.90 6.37
CA VAL A 276 2.00 7.87 6.62
C VAL A 276 2.29 7.11 5.32
N GLN A 277 3.53 6.64 5.14
CA GLN A 277 3.91 5.81 3.98
C GLN A 277 3.91 4.34 4.35
N GLU A 278 3.30 3.52 3.51
CA GLU A 278 3.45 2.07 3.59
C GLU A 278 4.87 1.64 3.26
N ALA A 279 5.36 0.67 4.00
CA ALA A 279 6.64 0.03 3.76
C ALA A 279 6.53 -1.47 4.04
N VAL A 280 7.25 -2.29 3.29
CA VAL A 280 7.36 -3.72 3.53
C VAL A 280 8.82 -4.04 3.77
N ARG A 281 9.24 -4.16 5.04
CA ARG A 281 10.68 -4.33 5.35
C ARG A 281 11.28 -5.59 4.69
N ALA A 282 10.50 -6.66 4.56
CA ALA A 282 10.93 -7.85 3.84
C ALA A 282 11.28 -7.54 2.37
N TYR A 283 10.54 -6.65 1.70
CA TYR A 283 10.82 -6.25 0.32
C TYR A 283 11.97 -5.26 0.23
N LEU A 284 11.99 -4.26 1.11
CA LEU A 284 13.04 -3.25 1.16
C LEU A 284 14.42 -3.84 1.46
N HIS A 285 14.49 -4.89 2.29
CA HIS A 285 15.74 -5.63 2.56
C HIS A 285 15.93 -6.85 1.64
N GLY A 286 14.92 -7.18 0.83
CA GLY A 286 14.89 -8.34 -0.06
C GLY A 286 14.93 -7.95 -1.54
N TRP A 287 13.87 -8.34 -2.26
CA TRP A 287 13.84 -8.29 -3.71
C TRP A 287 13.81 -6.88 -4.31
N TYR A 288 13.35 -5.85 -3.58
CA TYR A 288 13.41 -4.46 -4.07
C TYR A 288 14.85 -4.06 -4.38
N THR A 289 15.81 -4.38 -3.49
CA THR A 289 17.22 -4.05 -3.69
C THR A 289 17.86 -4.78 -4.87
N ARG A 290 17.24 -5.85 -5.34
CA ARG A 290 17.74 -6.63 -6.50
C ARG A 290 17.30 -6.04 -7.83
N LEU A 291 16.22 -5.24 -7.84
CA LEU A 291 15.66 -4.67 -9.06
C LEU A 291 16.13 -3.25 -9.34
N VAL A 292 16.39 -2.46 -8.30
CA VAL A 292 16.71 -1.04 -8.46
C VAL A 292 18.06 -0.68 -7.85
N THR A 293 18.64 0.42 -8.34
CA THR A 293 19.96 0.90 -7.91
C THR A 293 19.93 1.49 -6.51
N ASN A 294 18.87 2.22 -6.17
CA ASN A 294 18.73 2.94 -4.92
C ASN A 294 17.29 2.84 -4.39
N LEU A 295 17.15 2.86 -3.09
CA LEU A 295 15.87 3.06 -2.40
C LEU A 295 15.97 4.28 -1.49
N PRO A 296 14.87 5.00 -1.22
CA PRO A 296 14.84 6.08 -0.26
C PRO A 296 15.34 5.61 1.11
N ARG A 297 16.11 6.45 1.78
CA ARG A 297 16.66 6.14 3.10
C ARG A 297 15.53 6.03 4.12
N ILE A 298 15.52 4.93 4.86
CA ILE A 298 14.67 4.74 6.04
C ILE A 298 15.56 4.74 7.29
N GLN A 299 15.12 5.46 8.30
CA GLN A 299 15.81 5.52 9.59
C GLN A 299 14.82 5.84 10.71
N ASP A 300 14.88 5.09 11.81
CA ASP A 300 14.09 5.31 13.01
C ASP A 300 12.57 5.41 12.73
N GLY A 301 12.05 4.54 11.85
CA GLY A 301 10.63 4.50 11.47
C GLY A 301 10.18 5.64 10.53
N TYR A 302 11.12 6.33 9.86
CA TYR A 302 10.83 7.39 8.91
C TYR A 302 11.56 7.17 7.59
N VAL A 303 10.87 7.47 6.48
CA VAL A 303 11.48 7.61 5.16
C VAL A 303 11.85 9.07 4.89
N TYR A 304 12.97 9.27 4.21
CA TYR A 304 13.51 10.58 3.86
C TYR A 304 13.36 10.84 2.36
N PRO A 305 13.40 12.13 1.93
CA PRO A 305 13.24 12.47 0.51
C PRO A 305 14.22 11.70 -0.37
N PRO A 306 13.76 11.15 -1.50
CA PRO A 306 14.64 10.52 -2.47
C PRO A 306 15.71 11.49 -2.96
N GLU A 307 16.95 11.02 -3.09
CA GLU A 307 18.08 11.81 -3.58
C GLU A 307 18.29 11.58 -5.09
N GLY A 308 18.83 12.57 -5.78
CA GLY A 308 19.12 12.50 -7.21
C GLY A 308 18.03 13.08 -8.09
N ALA A 309 18.29 13.11 -9.40
CA ALA A 309 17.35 13.60 -10.40
C ALA A 309 16.32 12.53 -10.76
N GLY A 310 15.15 12.94 -11.20
CA GLY A 310 14.06 12.02 -11.51
C GLY A 310 13.53 11.31 -10.27
N LEU A 311 13.36 10.02 -10.35
CA LEU A 311 13.00 9.15 -9.22
C LEU A 311 14.20 8.90 -8.27
N GLY A 312 15.43 9.27 -8.65
CA GLY A 312 16.64 8.98 -7.87
C GLY A 312 17.03 7.51 -7.87
N THR A 313 16.42 6.70 -8.72
CA THR A 313 16.68 5.28 -8.88
C THR A 313 16.54 4.86 -10.34
N ALA A 314 17.10 3.71 -10.70
CA ALA A 314 16.96 3.10 -12.01
C ALA A 314 16.86 1.59 -11.89
N LEU A 315 16.27 0.92 -12.86
CA LEU A 315 16.38 -0.55 -12.96
C LEU A 315 17.85 -0.93 -13.14
N LYS A 316 18.29 -1.94 -12.41
CA LYS A 316 19.62 -2.50 -12.60
C LYS A 316 19.73 -3.12 -13.99
N PRO A 317 20.87 -2.96 -14.72
CA PRO A 317 21.02 -3.48 -16.08
C PRO A 317 20.75 -4.97 -16.20
N GLU A 318 21.16 -5.75 -15.21
CA GLU A 318 20.95 -7.20 -15.17
C GLU A 318 19.49 -7.63 -15.15
N VAL A 319 18.59 -6.77 -14.67
CA VAL A 319 17.13 -7.04 -14.69
C VAL A 319 16.61 -7.17 -16.12
N LEU A 320 17.11 -6.35 -17.03
CA LEU A 320 16.69 -6.33 -18.44
C LEU A 320 17.22 -7.54 -19.24
N THR A 321 18.23 -8.23 -18.72
CA THR A 321 18.87 -9.39 -19.37
C THR A 321 18.51 -10.72 -18.71
N ARG A 322 17.64 -10.73 -17.71
CA ARG A 322 17.17 -11.94 -17.04
C ARG A 322 16.43 -12.86 -18.02
N PRO A 323 16.52 -14.20 -17.87
CA PRO A 323 15.79 -15.13 -18.72
C PRO A 323 14.27 -14.98 -18.72
N ASP A 324 13.73 -14.43 -17.63
CA ASP A 324 12.30 -14.15 -17.40
C ASP A 324 11.89 -12.73 -17.79
N ALA A 325 12.82 -11.90 -18.26
CA ALA A 325 12.53 -10.55 -18.71
C ALA A 325 12.06 -10.52 -20.18
N THR A 326 10.98 -9.80 -20.44
CA THR A 326 10.54 -9.49 -21.82
C THR A 326 10.76 -8.01 -22.07
N VAL A 327 11.64 -7.68 -23.03
CA VAL A 327 11.93 -6.30 -23.43
C VAL A 327 11.38 -6.07 -24.83
N GLN A 328 10.46 -5.11 -24.97
CA GLN A 328 9.93 -4.69 -26.26
C GLN A 328 10.33 -3.23 -26.53
N ARG A 329 10.73 -2.95 -27.75
CA ARG A 329 10.98 -1.58 -28.24
C ARG A 329 9.99 -1.28 -29.34
N THR A 330 9.33 -0.13 -29.24
CA THR A 330 8.47 0.43 -30.29
C THR A 330 9.20 1.61 -30.91
N GLU A 331 9.45 1.55 -32.19
CA GLU A 331 9.94 2.69 -32.98
C GLU A 331 8.74 3.39 -33.63
N LEU A 332 8.68 4.74 -33.54
CA LEU A 332 7.64 5.57 -34.13
C LEU A 332 7.99 5.91 -35.58
#